data_d49f4d17f733ac941e70a12955b17c48
#
_entry.id   d49f4d17f733ac941e70a12955b17c48
#
_cell.length_a   1.000
_cell.length_b   1.000
_cell.length_c   1.000
_cell.angle_alpha   90.00
_cell.angle_beta   90.00
_cell.angle_gamma   90.00
#
_symmetry.space_group_name_H-M   'P 1'
#
loop_
_entity.id
_entity.type
_entity.pdbx_description
1 polymer ?
#
loop_
_entity_poly.entity_id
_entity_poly.type
_entity_poly.pdbx_seq_one_letter_code
_entity_poly.pdbx_strand_id
1 'polypeptide(L)'
;LSDTHDDMSSIRRAVDTFNSRGVSHVIHAGDLVSPFTFELFSTLQCNMTAIFGNNDGDKVLLQQKSKGNIYPQPFLMTFNEKRIVVVHEPDLVGALADSGHFDLIIYGHTHTPDIRKLNATLILNPGKTALLDKGKPTIALLESETMEAEIISL
;
A
#
# COMPACT_ATOMS: atom_id res chain seq x y z
N LEU A 1 -1.28 2.69 1.20
CA LEU A 1 -2.48 2.06 1.78
C LEU A 1 -2.46 0.55 1.53
N SER A 2 -3.34 -0.22 2.19
CA SER A 2 -3.53 -1.66 2.04
C SER A 2 -4.92 -2.08 2.49
N ASP A 3 -5.34 -3.29 2.11
CA ASP A 3 -6.51 -3.96 2.68
C ASP A 3 -7.79 -3.10 2.59
N THR A 4 -8.12 -2.70 1.36
CA THR A 4 -9.29 -1.85 1.08
C THR A 4 -10.59 -2.64 0.99
N HIS A 5 -10.54 -3.94 0.69
CA HIS A 5 -11.66 -4.89 0.77
C HIS A 5 -13.00 -4.32 0.27
N ASP A 6 -13.00 -3.68 -0.88
CA ASP A 6 -14.20 -3.11 -1.52
C ASP A 6 -14.93 -2.02 -0.69
N ASP A 7 -14.35 -1.51 0.40
CA ASP A 7 -14.94 -0.42 1.16
C ASP A 7 -14.82 0.92 0.42
N MET A 8 -15.78 1.15 -0.47
CA MET A 8 -15.81 2.36 -1.31
C MET A 8 -15.81 3.65 -0.49
N SER A 9 -16.37 3.64 0.70
CA SER A 9 -16.42 4.85 1.55
C SER A 9 -15.04 5.20 2.11
N SER A 10 -14.31 4.21 2.58
CA SER A 10 -12.94 4.38 3.08
C SER A 10 -11.94 4.63 1.95
N ILE A 11 -12.12 3.97 0.79
CA ILE A 11 -11.31 4.25 -0.41
C ILE A 11 -11.47 5.72 -0.83
N ARG A 12 -12.70 6.25 -0.87
CA ARG A 12 -12.94 7.66 -1.20
C ARG A 12 -12.21 8.59 -0.24
N ARG A 13 -12.33 8.36 1.08
CA ARG A 13 -11.62 9.17 2.09
C ARG A 13 -10.10 9.10 1.94
N ALA A 14 -9.57 7.92 1.64
CA ALA A 14 -8.14 7.75 1.37
C ALA A 14 -7.70 8.56 0.15
N VAL A 15 -8.41 8.45 -0.98
CA VAL A 15 -8.14 9.19 -2.22
C VAL A 15 -8.22 10.70 -1.99
N ASP A 16 -9.27 11.17 -1.31
CA ASP A 16 -9.42 12.60 -0.99
C ASP A 16 -8.27 13.10 -0.10
N THR A 17 -7.84 12.29 0.86
CA THR A 17 -6.70 12.62 1.72
C THR A 17 -5.41 12.69 0.91
N PHE A 18 -5.12 11.72 0.05
CA PHE A 18 -3.92 11.74 -0.78
C PHE A 18 -3.90 12.95 -1.73
N ASN A 19 -5.03 13.24 -2.38
CA ASN A 19 -5.16 14.40 -3.27
C ASN A 19 -4.96 15.72 -2.52
N SER A 20 -5.58 15.89 -1.34
CA SER A 20 -5.44 17.10 -0.53
C SER A 20 -4.05 17.31 0.04
N ARG A 21 -3.31 16.23 0.27
CA ARG A 21 -1.92 16.26 0.75
C ARG A 21 -0.90 16.39 -0.39
N GLY A 22 -1.35 16.36 -1.65
CA GLY A 22 -0.49 16.50 -2.82
C GLY A 22 0.56 15.37 -2.94
N VAL A 23 0.20 14.12 -2.58
CA VAL A 23 1.14 13.01 -2.68
C VAL A 23 1.55 12.78 -4.13
N SER A 24 2.80 12.45 -4.36
CA SER A 24 3.37 12.25 -5.69
C SER A 24 3.18 10.84 -6.24
N HIS A 25 2.97 9.86 -5.35
CA HIS A 25 2.78 8.45 -5.73
C HIS A 25 2.02 7.70 -4.63
N VAL A 26 1.14 6.79 -5.01
CA VAL A 26 0.40 5.92 -4.08
C VAL A 26 0.84 4.47 -4.29
N ILE A 27 1.14 3.77 -3.20
CA ILE A 27 1.41 2.33 -3.21
C ILE A 27 0.27 1.62 -2.48
N HIS A 28 -0.30 0.58 -3.10
CA HIS A 28 -1.31 -0.29 -2.51
C HIS A 28 -0.74 -1.69 -2.30
N ALA A 29 -0.62 -2.09 -1.04
CA ALA A 29 0.03 -3.34 -0.65
C ALA A 29 -0.90 -4.57 -0.65
N GLY A 30 -1.88 -4.62 -1.56
CA GLY A 30 -2.74 -5.78 -1.78
C GLY A 30 -4.10 -5.73 -1.10
N ASP A 31 -4.95 -6.70 -1.46
CA ASP A 31 -6.33 -6.83 -0.99
C ASP A 31 -7.23 -5.63 -1.39
N LEU A 32 -7.28 -5.37 -2.71
CA LEU A 32 -8.27 -4.49 -3.30
C LEU A 32 -9.64 -5.19 -3.36
N VAL A 33 -9.63 -6.47 -3.74
CA VAL A 33 -10.68 -7.46 -3.96
C VAL A 33 -11.34 -7.33 -5.32
N SER A 34 -12.11 -6.29 -5.60
CA SER A 34 -12.90 -6.19 -6.83
C SER A 34 -12.46 -5.05 -7.75
N PRO A 35 -12.54 -5.26 -9.06
CA PRO A 35 -12.10 -4.27 -10.06
C PRO A 35 -12.88 -2.95 -10.06
N PHE A 36 -14.11 -2.91 -9.54
CA PHE A 36 -14.90 -1.67 -9.51
C PHE A 36 -14.31 -0.61 -8.58
N THR A 37 -13.45 -0.99 -7.63
CA THR A 37 -12.74 -0.04 -6.75
C THR A 37 -11.89 0.96 -7.54
N PHE A 38 -11.45 0.57 -8.75
CA PHE A 38 -10.71 1.47 -9.65
C PHE A 38 -11.51 2.68 -10.16
N GLU A 39 -12.83 2.70 -10.00
CA GLU A 39 -13.61 3.91 -10.26
C GLU A 39 -13.15 5.06 -9.33
N LEU A 40 -12.87 4.75 -8.06
CA LEU A 40 -12.36 5.73 -7.11
C LEU A 40 -10.86 5.98 -7.27
N PHE A 41 -10.06 4.92 -7.43
CA PHE A 41 -8.62 5.10 -7.62
C PHE A 41 -8.26 5.89 -8.89
N SER A 42 -9.12 5.86 -9.92
CA SER A 42 -8.93 6.67 -11.12
C SER A 42 -9.06 8.19 -10.87
N THR A 43 -9.55 8.61 -9.70
CA THR A 43 -9.64 10.02 -9.30
C THR A 43 -8.42 10.52 -8.54
N LEU A 44 -7.42 9.67 -8.30
CA LEU A 44 -6.11 10.07 -7.78
C LEU A 44 -5.44 11.06 -8.74
N GLN A 45 -4.85 12.11 -8.18
CA GLN A 45 -4.09 13.13 -8.92
C GLN A 45 -2.61 12.76 -9.12
N CYS A 46 -2.24 11.53 -8.77
CA CYS A 46 -0.90 10.98 -8.92
C CYS A 46 -0.95 9.54 -9.45
N ASN A 47 0.21 8.98 -9.77
CA ASN A 47 0.31 7.58 -10.17
C ASN A 47 0.07 6.65 -8.97
N MET A 48 -0.48 5.46 -9.25
CA MET A 48 -0.62 4.40 -8.28
C MET A 48 0.09 3.14 -8.78
N THR A 49 0.78 2.47 -7.87
CA THR A 49 1.30 1.11 -8.05
C THR A 49 0.65 0.20 -7.01
N ALA A 50 0.18 -0.97 -7.41
CA ALA A 50 -0.43 -1.93 -6.50
C ALA A 50 0.19 -3.31 -6.65
N ILE A 51 0.04 -4.15 -5.64
CA ILE A 51 0.30 -5.58 -5.73
C ILE A 51 -0.97 -6.38 -5.46
N PHE A 52 -0.99 -7.64 -5.89
CA PHE A 52 -2.05 -8.56 -5.51
C PHE A 52 -1.84 -9.05 -4.07
N GLY A 53 -2.91 -9.04 -3.27
CA GLY A 53 -2.99 -9.76 -2.00
C GLY A 53 -3.68 -11.12 -2.16
N ASN A 54 -3.95 -11.77 -1.03
CA ASN A 54 -4.55 -13.11 -1.01
C ASN A 54 -6.06 -13.09 -1.29
N ASN A 55 -6.75 -11.98 -1.09
CA ASN A 55 -8.19 -11.84 -1.34
C ASN A 55 -8.52 -11.26 -2.74
N ASP A 56 -7.52 -10.90 -3.53
CA ASP A 56 -7.75 -10.33 -4.86
C ASP A 56 -8.24 -11.41 -5.84
N GLY A 57 -9.50 -11.26 -6.28
CA GLY A 57 -10.25 -12.25 -7.07
C GLY A 57 -9.91 -12.21 -8.56
N ASP A 58 -10.62 -11.41 -9.35
CA ASP A 58 -10.43 -11.33 -10.81
C ASP A 58 -9.16 -10.54 -11.15
N LYS A 59 -8.01 -11.21 -11.06
CA LYS A 59 -6.69 -10.61 -11.30
C LYS A 59 -6.54 -10.06 -12.72
N VAL A 60 -7.20 -10.69 -13.70
CA VAL A 60 -7.15 -10.23 -15.10
C VAL A 60 -7.86 -8.89 -15.24
N LEU A 61 -9.07 -8.78 -14.71
CA LEU A 61 -9.84 -7.55 -14.79
C LEU A 61 -9.24 -6.45 -13.88
N LEU A 62 -8.71 -6.79 -12.71
CA LEU A 62 -7.95 -5.87 -11.86
C LEU A 62 -6.76 -5.26 -12.63
N GLN A 63 -6.00 -6.09 -13.34
CA GLN A 63 -4.87 -5.63 -14.13
C GLN A 63 -5.31 -4.73 -15.31
N GLN A 64 -6.40 -5.05 -15.97
CA GLN A 64 -6.97 -4.20 -17.02
C GLN A 64 -7.43 -2.85 -16.47
N LYS A 65 -8.18 -2.84 -15.36
CA LYS A 65 -8.71 -1.62 -14.74
C LYS A 65 -7.60 -0.73 -14.16
N SER A 66 -6.53 -1.33 -13.64
CA SER A 66 -5.34 -0.62 -13.19
C SER A 66 -4.45 -0.10 -14.33
N LYS A 67 -4.80 -0.39 -15.59
CA LYS A 67 -3.97 -0.10 -16.77
C LYS A 67 -2.56 -0.71 -16.66
N GLY A 68 -2.47 -1.91 -16.08
CA GLY A 68 -1.22 -2.63 -15.90
C GLY A 68 -0.41 -2.24 -14.66
N ASN A 69 -0.94 -1.41 -13.76
CA ASN A 69 -0.23 -0.94 -12.56
C ASN A 69 -0.48 -1.78 -11.30
N ILE A 70 -0.91 -3.02 -11.46
CA ILE A 70 -0.99 -4.00 -10.38
C ILE A 70 -0.09 -5.20 -10.72
N TYR A 71 0.69 -5.65 -9.76
CA TYR A 71 1.78 -6.62 -9.97
C TYR A 71 1.67 -7.81 -9.01
N PRO A 72 2.25 -8.96 -9.37
CA PRO A 72 2.44 -10.04 -8.40
C PRO A 72 3.45 -9.62 -7.32
N GLN A 73 3.36 -10.23 -6.14
CA GLN A 73 4.32 -10.05 -5.06
C GLN A 73 5.40 -11.16 -5.09
N PRO A 74 6.63 -10.89 -4.56
CA PRO A 74 7.11 -9.58 -4.13
C PRO A 74 7.35 -8.64 -5.31
N PHE A 75 7.01 -7.37 -5.16
CA PHE A 75 7.24 -6.36 -6.20
C PHE A 75 8.37 -5.42 -5.79
N LEU A 76 9.37 -5.29 -6.65
CA LEU A 76 10.54 -4.45 -6.43
C LEU A 76 10.43 -3.20 -7.29
N MET A 77 10.64 -2.05 -6.68
CA MET A 77 10.67 -0.77 -7.39
C MET A 77 11.72 0.18 -6.80
N THR A 78 12.07 1.18 -7.57
CA THR A 78 12.86 2.32 -7.10
C THR A 78 12.02 3.58 -7.20
N PHE A 79 12.02 4.36 -6.14
CA PHE A 79 11.37 5.66 -6.09
C PHE A 79 12.26 6.66 -5.36
N ASN A 80 12.59 7.80 -5.99
CA ASN A 80 13.53 8.78 -5.45
C ASN A 80 14.83 8.13 -4.91
N GLU A 81 15.46 7.29 -5.74
CA GLU A 81 16.68 6.54 -5.43
C GLU A 81 16.57 5.51 -4.29
N LYS A 82 15.40 5.39 -3.66
CA LYS A 82 15.13 4.38 -2.62
C LYS A 82 14.71 3.05 -3.23
N ARG A 83 15.33 1.98 -2.78
CA ARG A 83 15.00 0.59 -3.18
C ARG A 83 13.86 0.11 -2.29
N ILE A 84 12.72 -0.14 -2.90
CA ILE A 84 11.48 -0.50 -2.22
C ILE A 84 11.10 -1.92 -2.62
N VAL A 85 10.69 -2.72 -1.67
CA VAL A 85 9.99 -3.97 -1.92
C VAL A 85 8.61 -3.92 -1.28
N VAL A 86 7.60 -4.36 -2.04
CA VAL A 86 6.22 -4.46 -1.59
C VAL A 86 5.82 -5.93 -1.57
N VAL A 87 5.37 -6.40 -0.42
CA VAL A 87 4.80 -7.73 -0.21
C VAL A 87 3.44 -7.58 0.43
N HIS A 88 2.56 -8.56 0.30
CA HIS A 88 1.29 -8.49 1.02
C HIS A 88 1.40 -9.18 2.38
N GLU A 89 1.80 -10.44 2.40
CA GLU A 89 1.96 -11.20 3.63
C GLU A 89 3.28 -10.87 4.36
N PRO A 90 3.31 -10.92 5.72
CA PRO A 90 4.46 -10.52 6.52
C PRO A 90 5.62 -11.54 6.57
N ASP A 91 5.45 -12.74 6.06
CA ASP A 91 6.34 -13.89 6.30
C ASP A 91 7.80 -13.65 5.89
N LEU A 92 8.01 -12.86 4.86
CA LEU A 92 9.35 -12.55 4.34
C LEU A 92 9.92 -11.23 4.85
N VAL A 93 9.16 -10.41 5.57
CA VAL A 93 9.55 -9.05 5.97
C VAL A 93 10.86 -9.04 6.76
N GLY A 94 11.01 -9.97 7.71
CA GLY A 94 12.24 -10.08 8.51
C GLY A 94 13.47 -10.40 7.66
N ALA A 95 13.37 -11.43 6.82
CA ALA A 95 14.48 -11.86 5.95
C ALA A 95 14.85 -10.77 4.92
N LEU A 96 13.86 -10.07 4.37
CA LEU A 96 14.09 -8.95 3.45
C LEU A 96 14.81 -7.79 4.15
N ALA A 97 14.44 -7.46 5.38
CA ALA A 97 15.11 -6.42 6.15
C ALA A 97 16.54 -6.81 6.54
N ASP A 98 16.76 -8.05 6.96
CA ASP A 98 18.09 -8.57 7.30
C ASP A 98 19.03 -8.64 6.09
N SER A 99 18.48 -8.74 4.88
CA SER A 99 19.29 -8.75 3.66
C SER A 99 20.06 -7.43 3.43
N GLY A 100 19.59 -6.30 3.97
CA GLY A 100 20.16 -4.98 3.74
C GLY A 100 20.02 -4.44 2.30
N HIS A 101 19.24 -5.13 1.45
CA HIS A 101 19.07 -4.72 0.05
C HIS A 101 18.03 -3.62 -0.17
N PHE A 102 17.15 -3.37 0.80
CA PHE A 102 16.03 -2.45 0.67
C PHE A 102 16.11 -1.31 1.67
N ASP A 103 15.73 -0.13 1.23
CA ASP A 103 15.60 1.06 2.08
C ASP A 103 14.22 1.09 2.73
N LEU A 104 13.20 0.50 2.04
CA LEU A 104 11.82 0.42 2.49
C LEU A 104 11.19 -0.94 2.15
N ILE A 105 10.50 -1.52 3.12
CA ILE A 105 9.63 -2.68 2.95
C ILE A 105 8.21 -2.24 3.31
N ILE A 106 7.27 -2.41 2.36
CA ILE A 106 5.85 -2.14 2.58
C ILE A 106 5.11 -3.47 2.58
N TYR A 107 4.22 -3.66 3.55
CA TYR A 107 3.39 -4.86 3.63
C TYR A 107 1.97 -4.55 4.15
N GLY A 108 1.04 -5.49 4.00
CA GLY A 108 -0.36 -5.39 4.43
C GLY A 108 -0.80 -6.55 5.30
N HIS A 109 -1.96 -7.13 4.98
CA HIS A 109 -2.48 -8.41 5.47
C HIS A 109 -2.84 -8.47 6.98
N THR A 110 -1.99 -7.97 7.85
CA THR A 110 -2.19 -8.06 9.31
C THR A 110 -3.26 -7.12 9.84
N HIS A 111 -3.71 -6.17 9.02
CA HIS A 111 -4.67 -5.12 9.38
C HIS A 111 -4.21 -4.21 10.53
N THR A 112 -2.97 -4.31 10.94
CA THR A 112 -2.40 -3.56 12.08
C THR A 112 -1.30 -2.63 11.59
N PRO A 113 -1.40 -1.32 11.85
CA PRO A 113 -0.34 -0.39 11.49
C PRO A 113 0.99 -0.75 12.14
N ASP A 114 2.07 -0.64 11.37
CA ASP A 114 3.43 -0.89 11.84
C ASP A 114 4.39 0.09 11.16
N ILE A 115 5.13 0.84 11.95
CA ILE A 115 6.26 1.66 11.50
C ILE A 115 7.44 1.34 12.40
N ARG A 116 8.44 0.69 11.85
CA ARG A 116 9.66 0.37 12.59
C ARG A 116 10.88 0.34 11.68
N LYS A 117 12.04 0.47 12.26
CA LYS A 117 13.32 0.24 11.57
C LYS A 117 13.94 -1.06 12.05
N LEU A 118 14.44 -1.83 11.09
CA LEU A 118 15.33 -2.96 11.36
C LEU A 118 16.61 -2.73 10.56
N ASN A 119 17.73 -2.59 11.26
CA ASN A 119 18.98 -2.12 10.68
C ASN A 119 18.79 -0.74 10.00
N ALA A 120 19.12 -0.61 8.71
CA ALA A 120 18.91 0.59 7.92
C ALA A 120 17.56 0.63 7.16
N THR A 121 16.79 -0.45 7.21
CA THR A 121 15.55 -0.61 6.46
C THR A 121 14.36 -0.10 7.26
N LEU A 122 13.54 0.77 6.67
CA LEU A 122 12.23 1.12 7.19
C LEU A 122 11.22 0.04 6.81
N ILE A 123 10.44 -0.42 7.78
CA ILE A 123 9.35 -1.38 7.60
C ILE A 123 8.05 -0.62 7.86
N LEU A 124 7.10 -0.71 6.92
CA LEU A 124 5.87 0.05 6.94
C LEU A 124 4.67 -0.83 6.61
N ASN A 125 3.72 -0.92 7.53
CA ASN A 125 2.37 -1.41 7.26
C ASN A 125 1.38 -0.27 7.53
N PRO A 126 0.58 0.16 6.57
CA PRO A 126 -0.37 1.26 6.76
C PRO A 126 -1.59 0.87 7.62
N GLY A 127 -1.70 -0.39 8.01
CA GLY A 127 -2.92 -0.95 8.56
C GLY A 127 -3.95 -1.23 7.46
N LYS A 128 -5.20 -1.46 7.84
CA LYS A 128 -6.30 -1.66 6.89
C LYS A 128 -7.00 -0.34 6.58
N THR A 129 -7.28 -0.13 5.30
CA THR A 129 -8.08 1.02 4.86
C THR A 129 -9.58 0.76 4.97
N ALA A 130 -10.01 -0.51 4.93
CA ALA A 130 -11.42 -0.87 5.08
C ALA A 130 -11.93 -0.76 6.53
N LEU A 131 -13.17 -0.35 6.70
CA LEU A 131 -13.89 -0.42 7.98
C LEU A 131 -14.49 -1.83 8.13
N LEU A 132 -13.62 -2.82 8.31
CA LEU A 132 -13.98 -4.21 8.53
C LEU A 132 -14.04 -4.52 9.99
N ASP A 133 -14.41 -4.85 10.87
CA ASP A 133 -14.23 -5.17 12.28
C ASP A 133 -14.08 -3.94 13.21
N LYS A 134 -13.53 -4.22 14.38
CA LYS A 134 -13.17 -3.21 15.36
C LYS A 134 -11.88 -2.52 14.94
N GLY A 135 -11.87 -1.21 14.97
CA GLY A 135 -10.72 -0.37 14.66
C GLY A 135 -11.08 0.71 13.65
N LYS A 136 -10.18 1.64 13.46
CA LYS A 136 -10.35 2.73 12.50
C LYS A 136 -9.63 2.40 11.21
N PRO A 137 -10.20 2.75 10.05
CA PRO A 137 -9.48 2.73 8.79
C PRO A 137 -8.25 3.60 8.87
N THR A 138 -7.14 3.13 8.30
CA THR A 138 -5.86 3.84 8.31
C THR A 138 -5.20 3.83 6.93
N ILE A 139 -4.36 4.83 6.71
CA ILE A 139 -3.39 4.92 5.63
C ILE A 139 -2.05 5.36 6.23
N ALA A 140 -0.99 5.28 5.45
CA ALA A 140 0.30 5.86 5.81
C ALA A 140 0.72 6.94 4.81
N LEU A 141 1.35 7.99 5.29
CA LEU A 141 2.11 8.94 4.49
C LEU A 141 3.59 8.75 4.77
N LEU A 142 4.40 8.79 3.73
CA LEU A 142 5.85 8.64 3.81
C LEU A 142 6.51 9.79 3.07
N GLU A 143 7.43 10.47 3.74
CA GLU A 143 8.38 11.40 3.12
C GLU A 143 9.59 10.61 2.61
N SER A 144 9.77 10.56 1.31
CA SER A 144 10.76 9.68 0.68
C SER A 144 12.21 10.15 0.84
N GLU A 145 12.44 11.44 1.08
CA GLU A 145 13.79 11.97 1.30
C GLU A 145 14.29 11.63 2.71
N THR A 146 13.47 11.88 3.73
CA THR A 146 13.82 11.65 5.13
C THR A 146 13.55 10.23 5.61
N MET A 147 12.72 9.47 4.87
CA MET A 147 12.20 8.17 5.28
C MET A 147 11.43 8.24 6.62
N GLU A 148 10.73 9.34 6.83
CA GLU A 148 9.79 9.51 7.93
C GLU A 148 8.38 9.14 7.48
N ALA A 149 7.69 8.35 8.29
CA ALA A 149 6.34 7.89 7.99
C ALA A 149 5.39 8.18 9.14
N GLU A 150 4.13 8.45 8.80
CA GLU A 150 3.05 8.64 9.78
C GLU A 150 1.82 7.82 9.39
N ILE A 151 1.08 7.35 10.40
CA ILE A 151 -0.23 6.70 10.21
C ILE A 151 -1.33 7.73 10.37
N ILE A 152 -2.21 7.80 9.37
CA ILE A 152 -3.36 8.68 9.36
C ILE A 152 -4.62 7.84 9.56
N SER A 153 -5.43 8.18 10.54
CA SER A 153 -6.81 7.64 10.67
C SER A 153 -7.74 8.37 9.71
N LEU A 154 -8.54 7.59 9.00
CA LEU A 154 -9.54 8.09 8.06
C LEU A 154 -10.88 8.31 8.74
#